data_145a85c8a672019dac40c46589309b07
#
_entry.id   145a85c8a672019dac40c46589309b07
#
_cell.length_a   1.000
_cell.length_b   1.000
_cell.length_c   1.000
_cell.angle_alpha   90.00
_cell.angle_beta   90.00
_cell.angle_gamma   90.00
#
_symmetry.space_group_name_H-M   'P 1'
#
loop_
_entity.id
_entity.type
_entity.pdbx_description
1 polymer ?
#
loop_
_entity_poly.entity_id
_entity_poly.type
_entity_poly.pdbx_seq_one_letter_code
_entity_poly.pdbx_strand_id
1 'polypeptide(L)'
;FKWVAKAELFAIPFLGWAMSLAGYIKLARGRHGSIRDTYDEAKRWLAQGMSVLFFPEGTRSHTGALGPFKNGAFKLALELRLPLVPIVICGTHGLLPRSGWVVNPMGRIRLTVLSPIDVSAYGPEDDERLRDDVRRLMEQVLGRS
;
A
#
# COMPACT_ATOMS: atom_id res chain seq x y z
N PHE A 1 12.18 5.15 -0.80
CA PHE A 1 11.17 4.12 -1.10
C PHE A 1 10.51 4.34 -2.46
N LYS A 2 9.95 3.28 -3.04
CA LYS A 2 9.18 3.33 -4.28
C LYS A 2 7.70 3.06 -3.99
N TRP A 3 6.83 3.85 -4.56
CA TRP A 3 5.39 3.76 -4.33
C TRP A 3 4.72 2.99 -5.46
N VAL A 4 3.89 2.01 -5.14
CA VAL A 4 3.02 1.34 -6.10
C VAL A 4 1.72 2.15 -6.22
N ALA A 5 1.52 2.77 -7.36
CA ALA A 5 0.42 3.68 -7.62
C ALA A 5 -0.36 3.31 -8.89
N LYS A 6 -1.64 3.71 -8.95
CA LYS A 6 -2.50 3.44 -10.11
C LYS A 6 -1.93 4.06 -11.38
N ALA A 7 -2.01 3.32 -12.49
CA ALA A 7 -1.50 3.76 -13.78
C ALA A 7 -2.13 5.09 -14.26
N GLU A 8 -3.40 5.35 -13.91
CA GLU A 8 -4.12 6.57 -14.27
C GLU A 8 -3.46 7.84 -13.69
N LEU A 9 -2.79 7.74 -12.55
CA LEU A 9 -2.07 8.88 -11.95
C LEU A 9 -0.87 9.32 -12.80
N PHE A 10 -0.26 8.38 -13.52
CA PHE A 10 0.87 8.66 -14.41
C PHE A 10 0.45 9.36 -15.70
N ALA A 11 -0.85 9.39 -16.03
CA ALA A 11 -1.39 10.14 -17.17
C ALA A 11 -1.66 11.63 -16.84
N ILE A 12 -1.61 12.02 -15.55
CA ILE A 12 -1.81 13.41 -15.15
C ILE A 12 -0.54 14.22 -15.48
N PRO A 13 -0.63 15.30 -16.27
CA PRO A 13 0.53 16.15 -16.59
C PRO A 13 1.24 16.63 -15.31
N PHE A 14 2.55 16.81 -15.37
CA PHE A 14 3.44 17.15 -14.28
C PHE A 14 3.52 16.09 -13.18
N LEU A 15 2.38 15.66 -12.60
CA LEU A 15 2.35 14.62 -11.58
C LEU A 15 2.89 13.29 -12.12
N GLY A 16 2.39 12.83 -13.27
CA GLY A 16 2.83 11.59 -13.90
C GLY A 16 4.29 11.62 -14.31
N TRP A 17 4.78 12.77 -14.78
CA TRP A 17 6.19 12.95 -15.10
C TRP A 17 7.05 12.88 -13.83
N ALA A 18 6.68 13.57 -12.77
CA ALA A 18 7.38 13.53 -11.50
C ALA A 18 7.40 12.10 -10.91
N MET A 19 6.27 11.39 -10.95
CA MET A 19 6.18 10.00 -10.50
C MET A 19 7.07 9.05 -11.31
N SER A 20 7.12 9.25 -12.64
CA SER A 20 7.97 8.46 -13.53
C SER A 20 9.45 8.73 -13.30
N LEU A 21 9.86 9.99 -13.14
CA LEU A 21 11.23 10.37 -12.81
C LEU A 21 11.66 9.87 -11.42
N ALA A 22 10.73 9.86 -10.46
CA ALA A 22 10.98 9.29 -9.13
C ALA A 22 11.08 7.75 -9.14
N GLY A 23 10.78 7.09 -10.27
CA GLY A 23 10.81 5.64 -10.41
C GLY A 23 9.70 4.95 -9.60
N TYR A 24 8.51 5.57 -9.48
CA TYR A 24 7.36 4.93 -8.85
C TYR A 24 6.78 3.85 -9.77
N ILE A 25 6.22 2.82 -9.16
CA ILE A 25 5.79 1.60 -9.82
C ILE A 25 4.35 1.73 -10.28
N LYS A 26 4.09 1.48 -11.56
CA LYS A 26 2.73 1.52 -12.14
C LYS A 26 1.96 0.25 -11.85
N LEU A 27 0.75 0.39 -11.32
CA LEU A 27 -0.22 -0.69 -11.20
C LEU A 27 -1.36 -0.46 -12.18
N ALA A 28 -1.37 -1.17 -13.32
CA ALA A 28 -2.49 -1.17 -14.24
C ALA A 28 -3.49 -2.28 -13.87
N ARG A 29 -4.78 -1.93 -13.72
CA ARG A 29 -5.85 -2.88 -13.41
C ARG A 29 -6.39 -3.49 -14.70
N GLY A 30 -6.74 -4.79 -14.65
CA GLY A 30 -7.50 -5.45 -15.72
C GLY A 30 -6.68 -6.21 -16.76
N ARG A 31 -5.36 -6.23 -16.69
CA ARG A 31 -4.50 -7.07 -17.55
C ARG A 31 -3.58 -7.93 -16.69
N HIS A 32 -3.61 -9.25 -16.89
CA HIS A 32 -2.73 -10.18 -16.14
C HIS A 32 -1.23 -9.85 -16.31
N GLY A 33 -0.81 -9.38 -17.48
CA GLY A 33 0.56 -8.94 -17.72
C GLY A 33 1.00 -7.80 -16.80
N SER A 34 0.15 -6.81 -16.58
CA SER A 34 0.50 -5.61 -15.79
C SER A 34 0.67 -5.87 -14.29
N ILE A 35 0.02 -6.89 -13.71
CA ILE A 35 0.26 -7.29 -12.32
C ILE A 35 1.64 -7.92 -12.19
N ARG A 36 1.99 -8.81 -13.11
CA ARG A 36 3.32 -9.42 -13.16
C ARG A 36 4.43 -8.37 -13.32
N ASP A 37 4.23 -7.43 -14.26
CA ASP A 37 5.18 -6.34 -14.49
C ASP A 37 5.39 -5.49 -13.22
N THR A 38 4.30 -5.20 -12.48
CA THR A 38 4.36 -4.49 -11.19
C THR A 38 5.19 -5.25 -10.17
N TYR A 39 5.01 -6.58 -10.10
CA TYR A 39 5.79 -7.44 -9.20
C TYR A 39 7.27 -7.47 -9.58
N ASP A 40 7.58 -7.65 -10.85
CA ASP A 40 8.96 -7.73 -11.35
C ASP A 40 9.68 -6.39 -11.14
N GLU A 41 8.98 -5.28 -11.31
CA GLU A 41 9.53 -3.95 -11.01
C GLU A 41 9.76 -3.75 -9.50
N ALA A 42 8.81 -4.17 -8.65
CA ALA A 42 8.96 -4.11 -7.20
C ALA A 42 10.17 -4.95 -6.74
N LYS A 43 10.34 -6.17 -7.26
CA LYS A 43 11.49 -7.02 -6.96
C LYS A 43 12.81 -6.37 -7.35
N ARG A 44 12.88 -5.71 -8.50
CA ARG A 44 14.09 -5.00 -8.93
C ARG A 44 14.48 -3.90 -7.95
N TRP A 45 13.53 -3.12 -7.48
CA TRP A 45 13.79 -2.06 -6.50
C TRP A 45 14.19 -2.63 -5.13
N LEU A 46 13.51 -3.67 -4.67
CA LEU A 46 13.84 -4.35 -3.41
C LEU A 46 15.26 -4.96 -3.45
N ALA A 47 15.66 -5.55 -4.58
CA ALA A 47 17.00 -6.08 -4.78
C ALA A 47 18.10 -4.99 -4.75
N GLN A 48 17.75 -3.72 -5.02
CA GLN A 48 18.64 -2.57 -4.90
C GLN A 48 18.63 -1.95 -3.48
N GLY A 49 18.01 -2.60 -2.50
CA GLY A 49 17.91 -2.11 -1.12
C GLY A 49 16.86 -1.02 -0.92
N MET A 50 15.98 -0.78 -1.90
CA MET A 50 14.90 0.20 -1.77
C MET A 50 13.66 -0.43 -1.14
N SER A 51 13.01 0.27 -0.23
CA SER A 51 11.70 -0.15 0.27
C SER A 51 10.61 0.11 -0.77
N VAL A 52 9.57 -0.74 -0.78
CA VAL A 52 8.38 -0.56 -1.64
C VAL A 52 7.15 -0.36 -0.79
N LEU A 53 6.39 0.71 -1.06
CA LEU A 53 5.16 1.06 -0.35
C LEU A 53 3.94 0.58 -1.13
N PHE A 54 3.10 -0.23 -0.47
CA PHE A 54 1.83 -0.71 -0.97
C PHE A 54 0.65 -0.16 -0.16
N PHE A 55 -0.45 0.12 -0.85
CA PHE A 55 -1.75 0.31 -0.23
C PHE A 55 -2.58 -0.96 -0.45
N PRO A 56 -2.67 -1.87 0.53
CA PRO A 56 -3.26 -3.20 0.31
C PRO A 56 -4.77 -3.16 0.03
N GLU A 57 -5.47 -2.13 0.45
CA GLU A 57 -6.89 -1.93 0.10
C GLU A 57 -7.09 -1.65 -1.40
N GLY A 58 -6.08 -1.06 -2.06
CA GLY A 58 -6.14 -0.69 -3.48
C GLY A 58 -7.18 0.37 -3.83
N THR A 59 -7.92 0.90 -2.86
CA THR A 59 -8.89 1.99 -3.02
C THR A 59 -9.02 2.78 -1.72
N ARG A 60 -9.56 4.00 -1.78
CA ARG A 60 -9.87 4.79 -0.59
C ARG A 60 -11.10 4.20 0.10
N SER A 61 -11.12 4.20 1.45
CA SER A 61 -12.29 3.82 2.24
C SER A 61 -13.46 4.79 2.00
N HIS A 62 -14.68 4.28 2.06
CA HIS A 62 -15.89 5.09 2.03
C HIS A 62 -16.29 5.59 3.40
N THR A 63 -15.96 4.86 4.44
CA THR A 63 -16.42 5.09 5.82
C THR A 63 -15.29 5.52 6.77
N GLY A 64 -14.05 5.52 6.32
CA GLY A 64 -12.87 5.68 7.17
C GLY A 64 -12.39 4.39 7.84
N ALA A 65 -13.19 3.32 7.82
CA ALA A 65 -12.76 2.01 8.30
C ALA A 65 -11.88 1.29 7.27
N LEU A 66 -11.04 0.35 7.72
CA LEU A 66 -10.23 -0.48 6.83
C LEU A 66 -11.10 -1.39 5.97
N GLY A 67 -10.89 -1.31 4.67
CA GLY A 67 -11.46 -2.23 3.69
C GLY A 67 -10.74 -3.58 3.65
N PRO A 68 -11.17 -4.50 2.78
CA PRO A 68 -10.50 -5.77 2.57
C PRO A 68 -9.12 -5.54 1.92
N PHE A 69 -8.12 -6.28 2.41
CA PHE A 69 -6.76 -6.23 1.86
C PHE A 69 -6.59 -7.19 0.69
N LYS A 70 -5.81 -6.79 -0.31
CA LYS A 70 -5.35 -7.61 -1.44
C LYS A 70 -4.09 -8.37 -1.04
N ASN A 71 -3.95 -9.62 -1.50
CA ASN A 71 -2.84 -10.49 -1.12
C ASN A 71 -1.48 -10.09 -1.71
N GLY A 72 -1.46 -9.24 -2.75
CA GLY A 72 -0.27 -8.95 -3.53
C GLY A 72 0.99 -8.61 -2.72
N ALA A 73 0.91 -7.64 -1.81
CA ALA A 73 2.05 -7.22 -1.00
C ALA A 73 2.54 -8.34 -0.07
N PHE A 74 1.62 -9.15 0.48
CA PHE A 74 1.91 -10.23 1.40
C PHE A 74 2.60 -11.40 0.69
N LYS A 75 2.13 -11.78 -0.50
CA LYS A 75 2.82 -12.77 -1.35
C LYS A 75 4.24 -12.35 -1.67
N LEU A 76 4.45 -11.09 -2.06
CA LEU A 76 5.77 -10.58 -2.37
C LEU A 76 6.70 -10.63 -1.13
N ALA A 77 6.20 -10.26 0.04
CA ALA A 77 6.97 -10.30 1.28
C ALA A 77 7.39 -11.73 1.65
N LEU A 78 6.47 -12.70 1.52
CA LEU A 78 6.77 -14.12 1.79
C LEU A 78 7.76 -14.69 0.77
N GLU A 79 7.57 -14.39 -0.51
CA GLU A 79 8.44 -14.87 -1.59
C GLU A 79 9.88 -14.39 -1.41
N LEU A 80 10.05 -13.13 -1.04
CA LEU A 80 11.37 -12.50 -0.88
C LEU A 80 11.91 -12.58 0.55
N ARG A 81 11.16 -13.15 1.48
CA ARG A 81 11.50 -13.21 2.91
C ARG A 81 11.84 -11.85 3.52
N LEU A 82 11.10 -10.81 3.11
CA LEU A 82 11.29 -9.45 3.58
C LEU A 82 10.29 -9.07 4.68
N PRO A 83 10.72 -8.34 5.73
CA PRO A 83 9.82 -7.87 6.77
C PRO A 83 8.80 -6.88 6.23
N LEU A 84 7.61 -6.87 6.84
CA LEU A 84 6.57 -5.89 6.58
C LEU A 84 6.55 -4.83 7.68
N VAL A 85 6.48 -3.56 7.30
CA VAL A 85 6.28 -2.45 8.23
C VAL A 85 4.89 -1.87 8.02
N PRO A 86 3.90 -2.22 8.88
CA PRO A 86 2.56 -1.66 8.74
C PRO A 86 2.55 -0.17 9.13
N ILE A 87 1.86 0.64 8.32
CA ILE A 87 1.68 2.08 8.56
C ILE A 87 0.20 2.39 8.55
N VAL A 88 -0.32 2.88 9.67
CA VAL A 88 -1.72 3.27 9.84
C VAL A 88 -1.85 4.76 9.63
N ILE A 89 -2.76 5.17 8.72
CA ILE A 89 -3.04 6.58 8.42
C ILE A 89 -4.48 6.89 8.81
N CYS A 90 -4.67 7.75 9.81
CA CYS A 90 -5.96 8.16 10.31
C CYS A 90 -6.28 9.60 9.87
N GLY A 91 -7.57 9.93 9.70
CA GLY A 91 -8.05 11.30 9.46
C GLY A 91 -8.11 11.70 7.98
N THR A 92 -7.57 10.91 7.05
CA THR A 92 -7.58 11.23 5.62
C THR A 92 -8.99 11.31 5.02
N HIS A 93 -9.94 10.53 5.54
CA HIS A 93 -11.33 10.54 5.08
C HIS A 93 -12.01 11.90 5.30
N GLY A 94 -11.74 12.56 6.44
CA GLY A 94 -12.27 13.88 6.74
C GLY A 94 -11.62 15.01 5.94
N LEU A 95 -10.38 14.81 5.45
CA LEU A 95 -9.66 15.78 4.65
C LEU A 95 -10.08 15.79 3.19
N LEU A 96 -10.15 14.62 2.58
CA LEU A 96 -10.50 14.44 1.17
C LEU A 96 -11.40 13.23 1.02
N PRO A 97 -12.71 13.39 1.15
CA PRO A 97 -13.69 12.32 0.92
C PRO A 97 -13.53 11.74 -0.49
N ARG A 98 -13.90 10.46 -0.66
CA ARG A 98 -13.75 9.77 -1.95
C ARG A 98 -14.51 10.44 -3.10
N SER A 99 -15.66 11.03 -2.80
CA SER A 99 -16.52 11.75 -3.76
C SER A 99 -16.23 13.25 -3.85
N GLY A 100 -15.27 13.76 -3.06
CA GLY A 100 -14.97 15.19 -2.99
C GLY A 100 -13.69 15.58 -3.72
N TRP A 101 -13.69 16.81 -4.26
CA TRP A 101 -12.52 17.49 -4.82
C TRP A 101 -12.02 18.63 -3.90
N VAL A 102 -12.80 18.91 -2.83
CA VAL A 102 -12.47 19.98 -1.88
C VAL A 102 -11.73 19.39 -0.69
N VAL A 103 -10.53 19.86 -0.48
CA VAL A 103 -9.71 19.51 0.69
C VAL A 103 -10.19 20.33 1.88
N ASN A 104 -10.51 19.67 3.00
CA ASN A 104 -10.78 20.35 4.27
C ASN A 104 -9.46 20.76 4.93
N PRO A 105 -9.09 22.06 4.98
CA PRO A 105 -7.79 22.48 5.50
C PRO A 105 -7.66 22.34 7.02
N MET A 106 -8.75 22.10 7.74
CA MET A 106 -8.78 21.99 9.21
C MET A 106 -8.64 20.55 9.70
N GLY A 107 -8.54 19.57 8.79
CA GLY A 107 -8.41 18.17 9.16
C GLY A 107 -7.02 17.83 9.71
N ARG A 108 -6.98 16.88 10.64
CA ARG A 108 -5.72 16.33 11.18
C ARG A 108 -5.46 14.95 10.62
N ILE A 109 -4.23 14.71 10.18
CA ILE A 109 -3.74 13.37 9.81
C ILE A 109 -2.82 12.88 10.92
N ARG A 110 -3.05 11.63 11.34
CA ARG A 110 -2.13 10.89 12.20
C ARG A 110 -1.55 9.73 11.41
N LEU A 111 -0.23 9.62 11.41
CA LEU A 111 0.49 8.51 10.82
C LEU A 111 1.18 7.74 11.95
N THR A 112 0.85 6.44 12.08
CA THR A 112 1.43 5.55 13.07
C THR A 112 2.19 4.44 12.37
N VAL A 113 3.50 4.39 12.59
CA VAL A 113 4.36 3.31 12.08
C VAL A 113 4.45 2.25 13.16
N LEU A 114 4.10 1.00 12.80
CA LEU A 114 4.14 -0.14 13.71
C LEU A 114 5.48 -0.87 13.63
N SER A 115 5.73 -1.74 14.59
CA SER A 115 6.93 -2.58 14.58
C SER A 115 6.95 -3.46 13.32
N PRO A 116 8.13 -3.70 12.75
CA PRO A 116 8.27 -4.62 11.63
C PRO A 116 7.75 -6.02 12.00
N ILE A 117 7.03 -6.63 11.07
CA ILE A 117 6.56 -8.02 11.18
C ILE A 117 7.56 -8.89 10.45
N ASP A 118 8.19 -9.81 11.20
CA ASP A 118 9.04 -10.83 10.62
C ASP A 118 8.17 -11.90 9.95
N VAL A 119 8.46 -12.17 8.69
CA VAL A 119 7.74 -13.18 7.90
C VAL A 119 8.30 -14.59 8.07
N SER A 120 9.37 -14.80 8.84
CA SER A 120 10.00 -16.11 9.07
C SER A 120 9.05 -17.13 9.72
N ALA A 121 8.07 -16.65 10.50
CA ALA A 121 7.05 -17.47 11.15
C ALA A 121 5.93 -17.95 10.20
N TYR A 122 5.96 -17.54 8.93
CA TYR A 122 4.95 -17.87 7.92
C TYR A 122 5.53 -18.74 6.82
N GLY A 123 4.75 -19.73 6.39
CA GLY A 123 5.06 -20.57 5.23
C GLY A 123 4.89 -19.80 3.90
N PRO A 124 5.36 -20.36 2.79
CA PRO A 124 5.26 -19.72 1.47
C PRO A 124 3.83 -19.45 1.01
N GLU A 125 2.87 -20.27 1.47
CA GLU A 125 1.44 -20.17 1.10
C GLU A 125 0.58 -19.46 2.17
N ASP A 126 1.19 -18.93 3.24
CA ASP A 126 0.49 -18.29 4.36
C ASP A 126 0.15 -16.81 4.07
N ASP A 127 0.06 -16.40 2.81
CA ASP A 127 -0.19 -15.00 2.44
C ASP A 127 -1.55 -14.47 2.96
N GLU A 128 -2.57 -15.31 3.00
CA GLU A 128 -3.87 -14.92 3.56
C GLU A 128 -3.80 -14.78 5.09
N ARG A 129 -3.13 -15.70 5.77
CA ARG A 129 -2.91 -15.62 7.22
C ARG A 129 -2.11 -14.37 7.58
N LEU A 130 -0.99 -14.11 6.90
CA LEU A 130 -0.18 -12.92 7.11
C LEU A 130 -1.00 -11.63 6.86
N ARG A 131 -1.78 -11.59 5.78
CA ARG A 131 -2.70 -10.48 5.46
C ARG A 131 -3.68 -10.20 6.61
N ASP A 132 -4.31 -11.25 7.11
CA ASP A 132 -5.35 -11.12 8.14
C ASP A 132 -4.76 -10.74 9.50
N ASP A 133 -3.56 -11.23 9.82
CA ASP A 133 -2.81 -10.86 11.02
C ASP A 133 -2.40 -9.37 10.98
N VAL A 134 -1.84 -8.92 9.87
CA VAL A 134 -1.50 -7.49 9.65
C VAL A 134 -2.73 -6.61 9.73
N ARG A 135 -3.83 -7.01 9.09
CA ARG A 135 -5.08 -6.25 9.11
C ARG A 135 -5.63 -6.12 10.52
N ARG A 136 -5.69 -7.20 11.30
CA ARG A 136 -6.13 -7.17 12.70
C ARG A 136 -5.29 -6.24 13.56
N LEU A 137 -3.96 -6.27 13.38
CA LEU A 137 -3.04 -5.38 14.09
C LEU A 137 -3.33 -3.91 13.77
N MET A 138 -3.56 -3.57 12.50
CA MET A 138 -3.88 -2.20 12.08
C MET A 138 -5.26 -1.75 12.59
N GLU A 139 -6.27 -2.64 12.61
CA GLU A 139 -7.60 -2.36 13.17
C GLU A 139 -7.56 -2.04 14.66
N GLN A 140 -6.72 -2.77 15.44
CA GLN A 140 -6.53 -2.47 16.87
C GLN A 140 -5.98 -1.07 17.12
N VAL A 141 -5.11 -0.59 16.25
CA VAL A 141 -4.55 0.76 16.35
C VAL A 141 -5.58 1.82 15.96
N LEU A 142 -6.38 1.56 14.91
CA LEU A 142 -7.46 2.45 14.49
C LEU A 142 -8.55 2.60 15.56
N GLY A 143 -8.92 1.51 16.23
CA GLY A 143 -9.92 1.53 17.29
C GLY A 143 -9.49 2.29 18.56
N ARG A 144 -8.20 2.61 18.69
CA ARG A 144 -7.63 3.39 19.81
C ARG A 144 -7.39 4.87 19.44
N SER A 145 -7.68 5.26 18.22
CA SER A 145 -7.45 6.62 17.68
C SER A 145 -8.71 7.43 17.63
#